data_b0097c9017d712c8f2afcd3f8a716499
#
_entry.id   b0097c9017d712c8f2afcd3f8a716499
#
_cell.length_a   1.000
_cell.length_b   1.000
_cell.length_c   1.000
_cell.angle_alpha   90.00
_cell.angle_beta   90.00
_cell.angle_gamma   90.00
#
_symmetry.space_group_name_H-M   'P 1'
#
loop_
_entity.id
_entity.type
_entity.pdbx_description
1 polymer ?
#
loop_
_entity_poly.entity_id
_entity_poly.type
_entity_poly.pdbx_seq_one_letter_code
_entity_poly.pdbx_strand_id
1 'polypeptide(L)'
;ISNYQAEEAEAAIRILRENKTPCLLHQPRYNMFERWVEDGLLELLDREGVGCICYSPLAQGALTGRYLDGIPEGSRASKKGSTIGGRYLTEDKLVKIRALDRVAGERGQSLAQMALAWVLRRKEVTSVLIGASSIAQLEDNVKALDNLAFSREELAEIEGILKG
;
A
#
# COMPACT_ATOMS: atom_id res chain seq x y z
N ILE A 1 8.45 -10.97 -11.51
CA ILE A 1 7.32 -11.81 -11.10
C ILE A 1 6.31 -10.99 -10.32
N SER A 2 5.07 -11.48 -10.09
CA SER A 2 4.02 -10.71 -9.43
C SER A 2 3.10 -11.60 -8.59
N ASN A 3 2.80 -11.14 -7.34
CA ASN A 3 1.87 -11.76 -6.40
C ASN A 3 2.19 -13.23 -5.99
N TYR A 4 3.42 -13.65 -6.11
CA TYR A 4 3.87 -14.94 -5.58
C TYR A 4 4.02 -14.84 -4.05
N GLN A 5 3.56 -15.83 -3.33
CA GLN A 5 3.83 -15.99 -1.90
C GLN A 5 5.33 -16.30 -1.69
N ALA A 6 5.81 -16.21 -0.45
CA ALA A 6 7.23 -16.36 -0.15
C ALA A 6 7.84 -17.66 -0.72
N GLU A 7 7.21 -18.81 -0.49
CA GLU A 7 7.69 -20.11 -0.97
C GLU A 7 7.74 -20.21 -2.50
N GLU A 8 6.68 -19.71 -3.16
CA GLU A 8 6.59 -19.69 -4.63
C GLU A 8 7.62 -18.72 -5.23
N ALA A 9 7.82 -17.56 -4.60
CA ALA A 9 8.82 -16.59 -5.01
C ALA A 9 10.23 -17.14 -4.88
N GLU A 10 10.55 -17.82 -3.78
CA GLU A 10 11.85 -18.46 -3.55
C GLU A 10 12.15 -19.52 -4.62
N ALA A 11 11.17 -20.39 -4.92
CA ALA A 11 11.30 -21.38 -5.97
C ALA A 11 11.52 -20.74 -7.35
N ALA A 12 10.75 -19.71 -7.68
CA ALA A 12 10.88 -18.99 -8.96
C ALA A 12 12.23 -18.27 -9.08
N ILE A 13 12.68 -17.59 -8.04
CA ILE A 13 13.98 -16.90 -8.00
C ILE A 13 15.12 -17.89 -8.22
N ARG A 14 15.07 -19.06 -7.59
CA ARG A 14 16.05 -20.13 -7.77
C ARG A 14 16.10 -20.60 -9.23
N ILE A 15 14.95 -20.94 -9.81
CA ILE A 15 14.84 -21.42 -11.20
C ILE A 15 15.37 -20.36 -12.17
N LEU A 16 15.01 -19.10 -11.98
CA LEU A 16 15.49 -18.00 -12.82
C LEU A 16 17.02 -17.85 -12.74
N ARG A 17 17.59 -17.97 -11.54
CA ARG A 17 19.04 -17.90 -11.32
C ARG A 17 19.78 -19.04 -12.00
N GLU A 18 19.28 -20.27 -11.89
CA GLU A 18 19.83 -21.46 -12.56
C GLU A 18 19.84 -21.29 -14.09
N ASN A 19 18.82 -20.60 -14.63
CA ASN A 19 18.71 -20.30 -16.07
C ASN A 19 19.44 -19.01 -16.48
N LYS A 20 20.28 -18.40 -15.63
CA LYS A 20 21.06 -17.18 -15.89
C LYS A 20 20.19 -15.96 -16.25
N THR A 21 18.95 -15.94 -15.78
CA THR A 21 17.99 -14.82 -15.92
C THR A 21 17.49 -14.40 -14.54
N PRO A 22 18.34 -13.77 -13.70
CA PRO A 22 17.99 -13.48 -12.31
C PRO A 22 16.74 -12.60 -12.22
N CYS A 23 15.90 -12.90 -11.22
CA CYS A 23 14.72 -12.09 -10.92
C CYS A 23 15.17 -10.70 -10.47
N LEU A 24 14.72 -9.66 -11.17
CA LEU A 24 15.09 -8.29 -10.86
C LEU A 24 14.08 -7.64 -9.90
N LEU A 25 12.79 -7.88 -10.14
CA LEU A 25 11.70 -7.24 -9.43
C LEU A 25 10.58 -8.23 -9.11
N HIS A 26 9.97 -8.07 -7.93
CA HIS A 26 8.69 -8.65 -7.56
C HIS A 26 7.66 -7.54 -7.39
N GLN A 27 6.48 -7.70 -8.01
CA GLN A 27 5.39 -6.73 -7.93
C GLN A 27 4.20 -7.29 -7.15
N PRO A 28 4.13 -7.11 -5.82
CA PRO A 28 2.99 -7.54 -5.03
C PRO A 28 1.97 -6.43 -4.79
N ARG A 29 0.73 -6.82 -4.46
CA ARG A 29 -0.21 -5.91 -3.85
C ARG A 29 0.13 -5.71 -2.38
N TYR A 30 0.32 -4.44 -1.97
CA TYR A 30 0.60 -4.10 -0.59
C TYR A 30 0.01 -2.74 -0.21
N ASN A 31 -0.74 -2.69 0.88
CA ASN A 31 -1.29 -1.50 1.48
C ASN A 31 -1.68 -1.80 2.94
N MET A 32 -2.15 -0.79 3.68
CA MET A 32 -2.50 -0.91 5.10
C MET A 32 -3.56 -2.01 5.39
N PHE A 33 -4.41 -2.36 4.43
CA PHE A 33 -5.44 -3.40 4.56
C PHE A 33 -5.04 -4.77 4.00
N GLU A 34 -3.97 -4.85 3.21
CA GLU A 34 -3.51 -6.08 2.56
C GLU A 34 -2.01 -6.23 2.81
N ARG A 35 -1.67 -6.98 3.84
CA ARG A 35 -0.34 -7.05 4.44
C ARG A 35 0.33 -8.42 4.32
N TRP A 36 -0.21 -9.31 3.51
CA TRP A 36 0.29 -10.67 3.35
C TRP A 36 1.78 -10.75 2.94
N VAL A 37 2.31 -9.70 2.32
CA VAL A 37 3.73 -9.60 1.94
C VAL A 37 4.66 -9.55 3.16
N GLU A 38 4.15 -9.15 4.33
CA GLU A 38 4.89 -9.08 5.58
C GLU A 38 5.12 -10.48 6.19
N ASP A 39 4.44 -11.51 5.66
CA ASP A 39 4.61 -12.90 6.08
C ASP A 39 5.73 -13.57 5.24
N GLY A 40 6.96 -13.17 5.50
CA GLY A 40 8.18 -13.75 4.96
C GLY A 40 8.58 -13.30 3.54
N LEU A 41 7.67 -12.72 2.73
CA LEU A 41 8.01 -12.33 1.35
C LEU A 41 8.98 -11.14 1.32
N LEU A 42 8.76 -10.10 2.11
CA LEU A 42 9.63 -8.93 2.12
C LEU A 42 11.06 -9.31 2.56
N GLU A 43 11.19 -10.12 3.58
CA GLU A 43 12.49 -10.64 4.08
C GLU A 43 13.19 -11.52 3.03
N LEU A 44 12.42 -12.34 2.30
CA LEU A 44 12.94 -13.12 1.18
C LEU A 44 13.51 -12.22 0.08
N LEU A 45 12.76 -11.22 -0.35
CA LEU A 45 13.18 -10.31 -1.43
C LEU A 45 14.45 -9.53 -1.06
N ASP A 46 14.53 -9.04 0.19
CA ASP A 46 15.73 -8.37 0.72
C ASP A 46 16.94 -9.30 0.71
N ARG A 47 16.78 -10.53 1.21
CA ARG A 47 17.84 -11.55 1.23
C ARG A 47 18.34 -11.93 -0.16
N GLU A 48 17.44 -12.03 -1.13
CA GLU A 48 17.74 -12.42 -2.51
C GLU A 48 18.19 -11.26 -3.40
N GLY A 49 18.15 -10.02 -2.90
CA GLY A 49 18.50 -8.82 -3.65
C GLY A 49 17.50 -8.50 -4.77
N VAL A 50 16.23 -8.88 -4.59
CA VAL A 50 15.14 -8.64 -5.54
C VAL A 50 14.36 -7.40 -5.12
N GLY A 51 14.22 -6.42 -6.02
CA GLY A 51 13.45 -5.21 -5.76
C GLY A 51 11.96 -5.49 -5.56
N CYS A 52 11.33 -4.79 -4.62
CA CYS A 52 9.89 -4.86 -4.34
C CYS A 52 9.19 -3.59 -4.82
N ILE A 53 8.33 -3.66 -5.84
CA ILE A 53 7.55 -2.54 -6.35
C ILE A 53 6.07 -2.79 -6.10
N CYS A 54 5.51 -2.16 -5.06
CA CYS A 54 4.15 -2.45 -4.61
C CYS A 54 3.09 -1.76 -5.45
N TYR A 55 2.02 -2.48 -5.82
CA TYR A 55 0.87 -1.88 -6.48
C TYR A 55 -0.33 -1.76 -5.53
N SER A 56 -1.29 -0.87 -5.88
CA SER A 56 -2.46 -0.52 -5.07
C SER A 56 -2.12 -0.05 -3.64
N PRO A 57 -1.10 0.78 -3.43
CA PRO A 57 -0.72 1.24 -2.09
C PRO A 57 -1.82 2.05 -1.40
N LEU A 58 -2.70 2.69 -2.17
CA LEU A 58 -3.85 3.46 -1.70
C LEU A 58 -5.17 2.65 -1.67
N ALA A 59 -5.11 1.31 -1.71
CA ALA A 59 -6.29 0.43 -1.67
C ALA A 59 -7.37 0.87 -2.70
N GLN A 60 -6.96 1.05 -3.95
CA GLN A 60 -7.80 1.55 -5.06
C GLN A 60 -8.41 2.95 -4.83
N GLY A 61 -7.86 3.74 -3.93
CA GLY A 61 -8.32 5.07 -3.57
C GLY A 61 -9.12 5.13 -2.26
N ALA A 62 -9.35 4.02 -1.57
CA ALA A 62 -9.99 4.02 -0.25
C ALA A 62 -9.15 4.79 0.79
N LEU A 63 -7.82 4.70 0.71
CA LEU A 63 -6.89 5.40 1.59
C LEU A 63 -6.52 6.81 1.07
N THR A 64 -7.49 7.54 0.51
CA THR A 64 -7.30 8.93 0.06
C THR A 64 -8.26 9.91 0.75
N GLY A 65 -9.07 9.44 1.70
CA GLY A 65 -10.13 10.24 2.30
C GLY A 65 -11.35 10.51 1.39
N ARG A 66 -11.27 10.21 0.09
CA ARG A 66 -12.28 10.54 -0.92
C ARG A 66 -13.66 9.97 -0.64
N TYR A 67 -13.75 8.88 0.11
CA TYR A 67 -15.00 8.13 0.36
C TYR A 67 -15.53 8.30 1.78
N LEU A 68 -14.95 9.20 2.58
CA LEU A 68 -15.35 9.41 3.98
C LEU A 68 -16.78 9.98 4.12
N ASP A 69 -17.17 10.84 3.16
CA ASP A 69 -18.49 11.50 3.13
C ASP A 69 -19.46 10.84 2.13
N GLY A 70 -19.15 9.62 1.68
CA GLY A 70 -19.95 8.89 0.71
C GLY A 70 -19.20 8.57 -0.58
N ILE A 71 -19.93 8.02 -1.57
CA ILE A 71 -19.33 7.64 -2.86
C ILE A 71 -19.58 8.77 -3.87
N PRO A 72 -18.56 9.57 -4.25
CA PRO A 72 -18.73 10.63 -5.23
C PRO A 72 -19.10 10.08 -6.60
N GLU A 73 -19.97 10.79 -7.31
CA GLU A 73 -20.32 10.48 -8.69
C GLU A 73 -19.06 10.52 -9.58
N GLY A 74 -19.00 9.63 -10.57
CA GLY A 74 -17.82 9.49 -11.46
C GLY A 74 -16.57 8.89 -10.79
N SER A 75 -16.62 8.60 -9.48
CA SER A 75 -15.52 7.91 -8.79
C SER A 75 -15.37 6.47 -9.25
N ARG A 76 -14.26 5.82 -8.88
CA ARG A 76 -14.07 4.38 -9.17
C ARG A 76 -15.13 3.52 -8.50
N ALA A 77 -15.56 3.87 -7.28
CA ALA A 77 -16.58 3.12 -6.54
C ALA A 77 -17.99 3.25 -7.14
N SER A 78 -18.30 4.35 -7.83
CA SER A 78 -19.62 4.54 -8.48
C SER A 78 -19.77 3.77 -9.80
N LYS A 79 -18.67 3.23 -10.36
CA LYS A 79 -18.72 2.50 -11.63
C LYS A 79 -19.33 1.12 -11.45
N LYS A 80 -20.23 0.72 -12.38
CA LYS A 80 -20.81 -0.64 -12.41
C LYS A 80 -19.71 -1.70 -12.51
N GLY A 81 -19.76 -2.71 -11.64
CA GLY A 81 -18.73 -3.78 -11.56
C GLY A 81 -17.49 -3.40 -10.76
N SER A 82 -17.46 -2.24 -10.11
CA SER A 82 -16.37 -1.88 -9.21
C SER A 82 -16.30 -2.80 -7.99
N THR A 83 -15.11 -3.32 -7.70
CA THR A 83 -14.87 -4.19 -6.53
C THR A 83 -14.47 -3.41 -5.27
N ILE A 84 -14.23 -2.11 -5.39
CA ILE A 84 -13.73 -1.30 -4.27
C ILE A 84 -14.74 -1.24 -3.12
N GLY A 85 -16.05 -1.13 -3.43
CA GLY A 85 -17.11 -1.05 -2.43
C GLY A 85 -17.07 -2.22 -1.45
N GLY A 86 -17.21 -3.43 -1.94
CA GLY A 86 -17.20 -4.64 -1.11
C GLY A 86 -15.82 -4.99 -0.53
N ARG A 87 -14.74 -4.50 -1.13
CA ARG A 87 -13.38 -4.83 -0.68
C ARG A 87 -12.84 -3.86 0.36
N TYR A 88 -13.09 -2.55 0.19
CA TYR A 88 -12.42 -1.50 0.98
C TYR A 88 -13.36 -0.45 1.59
N LEU A 89 -14.65 -0.42 1.21
CA LEU A 89 -15.60 0.57 1.69
C LEU A 89 -16.73 -0.08 2.50
N THR A 90 -16.44 -1.16 3.20
CA THR A 90 -17.33 -1.74 4.20
C THR A 90 -17.36 -0.85 5.45
N GLU A 91 -18.43 -0.90 6.25
CA GLU A 91 -18.60 0.00 7.41
C GLU A 91 -17.44 -0.10 8.40
N ASP A 92 -16.98 -1.32 8.71
CA ASP A 92 -15.80 -1.55 9.55
C ASP A 92 -14.53 -0.86 9.01
N LYS A 93 -14.31 -0.93 7.69
CA LYS A 93 -13.15 -0.27 7.06
C LYS A 93 -13.30 1.24 6.99
N LEU A 94 -14.51 1.75 6.79
CA LEU A 94 -14.75 3.19 6.83
C LEU A 94 -14.47 3.78 8.21
N VAL A 95 -14.80 3.06 9.29
CA VAL A 95 -14.41 3.46 10.66
C VAL A 95 -12.88 3.53 10.78
N LYS A 96 -12.16 2.50 10.31
CA LYS A 96 -10.70 2.48 10.32
C LYS A 96 -10.11 3.60 9.46
N ILE A 97 -10.66 3.86 8.27
CA ILE A 97 -10.21 4.92 7.37
C ILE A 97 -10.36 6.30 8.04
N ARG A 98 -11.48 6.57 8.74
CA ARG A 98 -11.66 7.83 9.50
C ARG A 98 -10.62 7.99 10.60
N ALA A 99 -10.34 6.91 11.33
CA ALA A 99 -9.33 6.94 12.38
C ALA A 99 -7.92 7.16 11.81
N LEU A 100 -7.58 6.51 10.70
CA LEU A 100 -6.31 6.72 10.00
C LEU A 100 -6.18 8.14 9.43
N ASP A 101 -7.26 8.73 8.93
CA ASP A 101 -7.28 10.10 8.42
C ASP A 101 -6.96 11.12 9.54
N ARG A 102 -7.47 10.89 10.75
CA ARG A 102 -7.11 11.68 11.95
C ARG A 102 -5.61 11.59 12.25
N VAL A 103 -5.05 10.37 12.28
CA VAL A 103 -3.61 10.17 12.51
C VAL A 103 -2.79 10.87 11.42
N ALA A 104 -3.21 10.81 10.16
CA ALA A 104 -2.55 11.51 9.07
C ALA A 104 -2.55 13.03 9.29
N GLY A 105 -3.68 13.61 9.72
CA GLY A 105 -3.79 15.03 10.06
C GLY A 105 -2.85 15.45 11.19
N GLU A 106 -2.71 14.64 12.24
CA GLU A 106 -1.77 14.87 13.36
C GLU A 106 -0.30 14.86 12.89
N ARG A 107 0.00 14.10 11.84
CA ARG A 107 1.32 14.07 11.17
C ARG A 107 1.54 15.22 10.19
N GLY A 108 0.54 16.07 9.94
CA GLY A 108 0.57 17.11 8.91
C GLY A 108 0.56 16.55 7.49
N GLN A 109 0.04 15.34 7.29
CA GLN A 109 -0.07 14.66 5.99
C GLN A 109 -1.53 14.45 5.60
N SER A 110 -1.80 14.34 4.29
CA SER A 110 -3.06 13.75 3.83
C SER A 110 -3.04 12.23 4.11
N LEU A 111 -4.23 11.61 4.20
CA LEU A 111 -4.32 10.15 4.36
C LEU A 111 -3.57 9.42 3.24
N ALA A 112 -3.63 9.93 2.01
CA ALA A 112 -2.90 9.35 0.87
C ALA A 112 -1.38 9.41 1.10
N GLN A 113 -0.86 10.56 1.54
CA GLN A 113 0.57 10.73 1.84
C GLN A 113 1.01 9.78 2.96
N MET A 114 0.26 9.71 4.07
CA MET A 114 0.58 8.81 5.16
C MET A 114 0.53 7.35 4.73
N ALA A 115 -0.47 6.93 3.94
CA ALA A 115 -0.59 5.56 3.45
C ALA A 115 0.57 5.16 2.53
N LEU A 116 1.03 6.07 1.67
CA LEU A 116 2.22 5.86 0.83
C LEU A 116 3.49 5.78 1.67
N ALA A 117 3.68 6.73 2.60
CA ALA A 117 4.81 6.74 3.52
C ALA A 117 4.85 5.46 4.36
N TRP A 118 3.67 4.97 4.80
CA TRP A 118 3.57 3.74 5.58
C TRP A 118 4.04 2.50 4.81
N VAL A 119 3.73 2.37 3.52
CA VAL A 119 4.27 1.30 2.67
C VAL A 119 5.77 1.47 2.47
N LEU A 120 6.23 2.69 2.17
CA LEU A 120 7.63 3.00 1.92
C LEU A 120 8.52 2.97 3.17
N ARG A 121 7.95 2.93 4.40
CA ARG A 121 8.73 2.81 5.64
C ARG A 121 9.54 1.51 5.71
N ARG A 122 9.12 0.49 4.96
CA ARG A 122 9.80 -0.80 4.90
C ARG A 122 10.99 -0.69 3.95
N LYS A 123 12.20 -0.93 4.46
CA LYS A 123 13.45 -0.88 3.68
C LYS A 123 13.46 -1.84 2.50
N GLU A 124 12.68 -2.92 2.59
CA GLU A 124 12.52 -3.95 1.57
C GLU A 124 11.68 -3.47 0.38
N VAL A 125 10.90 -2.40 0.57
CA VAL A 125 10.07 -1.81 -0.51
C VAL A 125 10.89 -0.80 -1.29
N THR A 126 11.16 -1.13 -2.54
CA THR A 126 11.93 -0.27 -3.45
C THR A 126 11.12 0.93 -3.96
N SER A 127 9.83 0.70 -4.27
CA SER A 127 8.95 1.74 -4.83
C SER A 127 7.49 1.36 -4.72
N VAL A 128 6.61 2.35 -4.91
CA VAL A 128 5.16 2.17 -4.98
C VAL A 128 4.62 2.65 -6.31
N LEU A 129 3.68 1.89 -6.89
CA LEU A 129 2.99 2.25 -8.12
C LEU A 129 1.71 3.00 -7.78
N ILE A 130 1.66 4.28 -8.13
CA ILE A 130 0.49 5.13 -7.94
C ILE A 130 -0.21 5.40 -9.27
N GLY A 131 -1.53 5.57 -9.22
CA GLY A 131 -2.32 6.11 -10.31
C GLY A 131 -2.83 7.49 -9.93
N ALA A 132 -2.66 8.47 -10.81
CA ALA A 132 -3.20 9.82 -10.65
C ALA A 132 -4.07 10.18 -11.85
N SER A 133 -5.20 10.85 -11.63
CA SER A 133 -6.08 11.36 -12.68
C SER A 133 -5.94 12.87 -12.89
N SER A 134 -5.10 13.54 -12.09
CA SER A 134 -4.76 14.96 -12.23
C SER A 134 -3.35 15.24 -11.74
N ILE A 135 -2.79 16.36 -12.18
CA ILE A 135 -1.47 16.85 -11.73
C ILE A 135 -1.49 17.06 -10.22
N ALA A 136 -2.54 17.69 -9.68
CA ALA A 136 -2.67 17.94 -8.25
C ALA A 136 -2.61 16.64 -7.41
N GLN A 137 -3.23 15.55 -7.88
CA GLN A 137 -3.13 14.25 -7.20
C GLN A 137 -1.70 13.69 -7.25
N LEU A 138 -1.00 13.87 -8.38
CA LEU A 138 0.37 13.43 -8.50
C LEU A 138 1.28 14.21 -7.54
N GLU A 139 1.15 15.54 -7.52
CA GLU A 139 1.91 16.41 -6.63
C GLU A 139 1.63 16.11 -5.15
N ASP A 140 0.36 15.88 -4.78
CA ASP A 140 -0.01 15.49 -3.42
C ASP A 140 0.63 14.14 -3.02
N ASN A 141 0.55 13.15 -3.89
CA ASN A 141 1.15 11.84 -3.62
C ASN A 141 2.69 11.90 -3.49
N VAL A 142 3.37 12.73 -4.28
CA VAL A 142 4.84 12.88 -4.21
C VAL A 142 5.27 13.49 -2.88
N LYS A 143 4.48 14.37 -2.28
CA LYS A 143 4.74 14.94 -0.94
C LYS A 143 4.78 13.90 0.18
N ALA A 144 4.31 12.66 -0.07
CA ALA A 144 4.53 11.56 0.88
C ALA A 144 6.02 11.37 1.23
N LEU A 145 6.92 11.71 0.30
CA LEU A 145 8.37 11.58 0.48
C LEU A 145 8.96 12.61 1.46
N ASP A 146 8.23 13.69 1.77
CA ASP A 146 8.69 14.74 2.68
C ASP A 146 8.68 14.25 4.15
N ASN A 147 7.88 13.23 4.49
CA ASN A 147 7.80 12.67 5.83
C ASN A 147 7.55 11.14 5.80
N LEU A 148 8.62 10.37 5.62
CA LEU A 148 8.60 8.89 5.62
C LEU A 148 8.78 8.28 7.01
N ALA A 149 9.27 9.06 7.98
CA ALA A 149 9.55 8.55 9.32
C ALA A 149 8.27 8.39 10.14
N PHE A 150 8.20 7.33 10.90
CA PHE A 150 7.14 7.08 11.88
C PHE A 150 7.75 6.87 13.26
N SER A 151 7.14 7.45 14.28
CA SER A 151 7.47 7.12 15.66
C SER A 151 6.94 5.72 16.02
N ARG A 152 7.41 5.17 17.14
CA ARG A 152 6.89 3.89 17.66
C ARG A 152 5.42 4.02 18.09
N GLU A 153 5.07 5.15 18.64
CA GLU A 153 3.71 5.49 19.10
C GLU A 153 2.74 5.57 17.92
N GLU A 154 3.12 6.28 16.85
CA GLU A 154 2.34 6.37 15.61
C GLU A 154 2.11 4.99 14.98
N LEU A 155 3.16 4.17 14.88
CA LEU A 155 3.01 2.81 14.34
C LEU A 155 2.13 1.93 15.23
N ALA A 156 2.23 2.06 16.56
CA ALA A 156 1.38 1.32 17.49
C ALA A 156 -0.09 1.74 17.38
N GLU A 157 -0.37 3.03 17.23
CA GLU A 157 -1.72 3.56 17.02
C GLU A 157 -2.31 3.06 15.69
N ILE A 158 -1.56 3.19 14.59
CA ILE A 158 -1.97 2.68 13.27
C ILE A 158 -2.26 1.17 13.35
N GLU A 159 -1.40 0.40 13.99
CA GLU A 159 -1.57 -1.04 14.16
C GLU A 159 -2.81 -1.38 14.99
N GLY A 160 -3.08 -0.61 16.06
CA GLY A 160 -4.30 -0.73 16.85
C GLY A 160 -5.57 -0.49 16.03
N ILE A 161 -5.59 0.55 15.21
CA ILE A 161 -6.70 0.86 14.31
C ILE A 161 -6.92 -0.27 13.29
N LEU A 162 -5.84 -0.80 12.72
CA LEU A 162 -5.95 -1.84 11.68
C LEU A 162 -6.42 -3.20 12.23
N LYS A 163 -6.11 -3.53 13.48
CA LYS A 163 -6.50 -4.80 14.13
C LYS A 163 -7.92 -4.76 14.74
N GLY A 164 -8.33 -3.61 15.29
CA GLY A 164 -9.68 -3.41 15.86
C GLY A 164 -10.75 -3.47 14.79
#